data_d6d2b92901d0204e4a9dbfd3cc28b4df
#
_entry.id   d6d2b92901d0204e4a9dbfd3cc28b4df
#
_cell.length_a   1.000
_cell.length_b   1.000
_cell.length_c   1.000
_cell.angle_alpha   90.00
_cell.angle_beta   90.00
_cell.angle_gamma   90.00
#
_symmetry.space_group_name_H-M   'P 1'
#
loop_
_entity.id
_entity.type
_entity.pdbx_description
1 polymer ?
#
loop_
_entity_poly.entity_id
_entity_poly.type
_entity_poly.pdbx_seq_one_letter_code
_entity_poly.pdbx_strand_id
1 'polypeptide(L)'
;MVNVNFVGRLGGDSEIKESNGKQFIVMRVAVDDYNFSTKEKTTQWINVTSHNSNVMNMQQYLKKGSSVMVLGTSRIRTYVNKEQVVVPTMDVFADRIEFVGGSSKETSDQTTKNVDFGTLPSTSQASATQPTQQQTVTSSAQNVNVDDLPF
;
A
#
# COMPACT_ATOMS: atom_id res chain seq x y z
N MET A 1 -1.54 -11.88 18.81
CA MET A 1 -0.82 -11.06 17.83
C MET A 1 -1.54 -11.19 16.52
N VAL A 2 -1.75 -10.09 15.83
CA VAL A 2 -2.43 -10.07 14.52
C VAL A 2 -1.46 -9.47 13.52
N ASN A 3 -1.27 -10.12 12.38
CA ASN A 3 -0.47 -9.56 11.29
C ASN A 3 -1.24 -8.41 10.66
N VAL A 4 -0.57 -7.32 10.45
CA VAL A 4 -1.14 -6.10 9.87
C VAL A 4 -0.28 -5.59 8.74
N ASN A 5 -0.97 -5.05 7.76
CA ASN A 5 -0.38 -4.36 6.62
C ASN A 5 -1.21 -3.10 6.37
N PHE A 6 -0.58 -1.95 6.37
CA PHE A 6 -1.26 -0.68 6.12
C PHE A 6 -0.32 0.34 5.50
N VAL A 7 -0.93 1.32 4.84
CA VAL A 7 -0.26 2.48 4.28
C VAL A 7 -0.66 3.71 5.07
N GLY A 8 0.31 4.55 5.39
CA GLY A 8 0.05 5.79 6.11
C GLY A 8 1.17 6.80 5.92
N ARG A 9 1.06 7.92 6.61
CA ARG A 9 2.05 9.01 6.56
C ARG A 9 2.69 9.22 7.93
N LEU A 10 4.01 9.45 7.95
CA LEU A 10 4.69 9.78 9.18
C LEU A 10 4.20 11.14 9.72
N GLY A 11 3.77 11.14 10.97
CA GLY A 11 3.34 12.36 11.67
C GLY A 11 4.49 13.20 12.21
N GLY A 12 5.66 12.61 12.33
CA GLY A 12 6.92 13.22 12.75
C GLY A 12 8.10 12.45 12.21
N ASP A 13 9.30 12.95 12.43
CA ASP A 13 10.53 12.24 12.10
C ASP A 13 10.64 10.98 12.97
N SER A 14 11.22 9.92 12.40
CA SER A 14 11.49 8.70 13.14
C SER A 14 12.66 8.89 14.10
N GLU A 15 12.62 8.24 15.26
CA GLU A 15 13.62 8.32 16.31
C GLU A 15 14.21 6.95 16.61
N ILE A 16 15.53 6.88 16.76
CA ILE A 16 16.19 5.69 17.30
C ILE A 16 16.23 5.83 18.82
N LYS A 17 15.78 4.80 19.50
CA LYS A 17 15.82 4.68 20.96
C LYS A 17 16.60 3.43 21.35
N GLU A 18 17.08 3.42 22.57
CA GLU A 18 17.78 2.28 23.14
C GLU A 18 17.11 1.83 24.43
N SER A 19 16.95 0.53 24.59
CA SER A 19 16.48 -0.08 25.83
C SER A 19 17.17 -1.42 26.02
N ASN A 20 17.70 -1.66 27.22
CA ASN A 20 18.42 -2.90 27.58
C ASN A 20 19.56 -3.23 26.59
N GLY A 21 20.32 -2.23 26.13
CA GLY A 21 21.43 -2.40 25.20
C GLY A 21 21.00 -2.77 23.77
N LYS A 22 19.71 -2.68 23.44
CA LYS A 22 19.17 -2.91 22.10
C LYS A 22 18.59 -1.63 21.54
N GLN A 23 19.01 -1.30 20.33
CA GLN A 23 18.46 -0.17 19.60
C GLN A 23 17.20 -0.59 18.85
N PHE A 24 16.28 0.33 18.76
CA PHE A 24 15.04 0.19 17.98
C PHE A 24 14.61 1.56 17.48
N ILE A 25 13.92 1.57 16.37
CA ILE A 25 13.35 2.77 15.79
C ILE A 25 11.87 2.89 16.15
N VAL A 26 11.45 4.08 16.52
CA VAL A 26 10.03 4.40 16.79
C VAL A 26 9.56 5.48 15.84
N MET A 27 8.33 5.35 15.41
CA MET A 27 7.66 6.34 14.56
C MET A 27 6.17 6.32 14.81
N ARG A 28 5.51 7.42 14.49
CA ARG A 28 4.07 7.56 14.58
C ARG A 28 3.49 7.74 13.20
N VAL A 29 2.61 6.85 12.80
CA VAL A 29 2.02 6.82 11.45
C VAL A 29 0.55 7.20 11.53
N ALA A 30 0.15 8.16 10.71
CA ALA A 30 -1.22 8.57 10.49
C ALA A 30 -1.84 7.73 9.38
N VAL A 31 -2.94 7.09 9.66
CA VAL A 31 -3.73 6.33 8.69
C VAL A 31 -5.08 7.01 8.54
N ASP A 32 -5.41 7.39 7.33
CA ASP A 32 -6.71 7.98 7.02
C ASP A 32 -7.77 6.89 6.98
N ASP A 33 -8.82 7.08 7.76
CA ASP A 33 -10.00 6.23 7.81
C ASP A 33 -11.22 7.03 7.34
N TYR A 34 -12.06 6.39 6.54
CA TYR A 34 -13.27 7.01 6.02
C TYR A 34 -14.50 6.21 6.43
N ASN A 35 -15.33 6.83 7.26
CA ASN A 35 -16.59 6.25 7.67
C ASN A 35 -17.66 6.51 6.61
N PHE A 36 -18.05 5.47 5.88
CA PHE A 36 -19.05 5.57 4.81
C PHE A 36 -20.46 5.93 5.32
N SER A 37 -20.79 5.58 6.56
CA SER A 37 -22.10 5.85 7.15
C SER A 37 -22.26 7.31 7.54
N THR A 38 -21.25 7.89 8.17
CA THR A 38 -21.27 9.32 8.61
C THR A 38 -20.67 10.25 7.58
N LYS A 39 -20.02 9.72 6.53
CA LYS A 39 -19.24 10.46 5.51
C LYS A 39 -18.10 11.31 6.12
N GLU A 40 -17.63 10.91 7.29
CA GLU A 40 -16.56 11.59 8.00
C GLU A 40 -15.22 10.93 7.72
N LYS A 41 -14.22 11.77 7.56
CA LYS A 41 -12.82 11.34 7.46
C LYS A 41 -12.16 11.51 8.82
N THR A 42 -11.64 10.43 9.36
CA THR A 42 -10.89 10.41 10.62
C THR A 42 -9.46 9.99 10.39
N THR A 43 -8.56 10.38 11.27
CA THR A 43 -7.17 9.96 11.21
C THR A 43 -6.87 9.10 12.43
N GLN A 44 -6.47 7.88 12.19
CA GLN A 44 -6.00 6.98 13.23
C GLN A 44 -4.48 7.07 13.37
N TRP A 45 -4.01 7.18 14.62
CA TRP A 45 -2.59 7.27 14.93
C TRP A 45 -2.07 5.93 15.43
N ILE A 46 -1.10 5.36 14.72
CA ILE A 46 -0.51 4.07 15.02
C ILE A 46 0.93 4.28 15.45
N ASN A 47 1.29 3.72 16.62
CA ASN A 47 2.69 3.68 17.04
C ASN A 47 3.38 2.49 16.39
N VAL A 48 4.44 2.75 15.68
CA VAL A 48 5.23 1.74 14.98
C VAL A 48 6.62 1.67 15.58
N THR A 49 7.04 0.46 15.95
CA THR A 49 8.37 0.16 16.48
C THR A 49 9.02 -0.92 15.63
N SER A 50 10.29 -0.79 15.30
CA SER A 50 11.03 -1.84 14.62
C SER A 50 12.41 -2.04 15.24
N HIS A 51 12.79 -3.31 15.35
CA HIS A 51 14.14 -3.75 15.77
C HIS A 51 14.98 -4.18 14.57
N ASN A 52 14.43 -4.07 13.37
CA ASN A 52 15.09 -4.47 12.14
C ASN A 52 16.17 -3.43 11.76
N SER A 53 17.41 -3.88 11.62
CA SER A 53 18.54 -3.02 11.24
C SER A 53 18.35 -2.35 9.88
N ASN A 54 17.68 -3.02 8.93
CA ASN A 54 17.39 -2.41 7.62
C ASN A 54 16.45 -1.19 7.76
N VAL A 55 15.47 -1.29 8.66
CA VAL A 55 14.57 -0.17 8.95
C VAL A 55 15.30 0.95 9.69
N MET A 56 16.20 0.63 10.60
CA MET A 56 17.05 1.62 11.30
C MET A 56 17.95 2.38 10.34
N ASN A 57 18.55 1.69 9.35
CA ASN A 57 19.38 2.33 8.32
C ASN A 57 18.59 3.31 7.43
N MET A 58 17.27 3.13 7.35
CA MET A 58 16.38 4.04 6.60
C MET A 58 15.95 5.27 7.39
N GLN A 59 16.35 5.42 8.65
CA GLN A 59 15.93 6.49 9.55
C GLN A 59 16.06 7.89 8.93
N GLN A 60 17.16 8.16 8.24
CA GLN A 60 17.41 9.45 7.60
C GLN A 60 16.36 9.83 6.54
N TYR A 61 15.67 8.85 5.97
CA TYR A 61 14.62 9.04 4.96
C TYR A 61 13.21 8.99 5.56
N LEU A 62 13.06 8.46 6.78
CA LEU A 62 11.79 8.34 7.49
C LEU A 62 11.46 9.66 8.20
N LYS A 63 11.13 10.68 7.40
CA LYS A 63 10.83 12.05 7.85
C LYS A 63 9.32 12.30 7.89
N LYS A 64 8.94 13.31 8.66
CA LYS A 64 7.55 13.79 8.73
C LYS A 64 6.95 13.95 7.33
N GLY A 65 5.76 13.40 7.13
CA GLY A 65 5.02 13.48 5.87
C GLY A 65 5.36 12.41 4.84
N SER A 66 6.42 11.61 5.06
CA SER A 66 6.73 10.47 4.17
C SER A 66 5.60 9.45 4.18
N SER A 67 5.19 8.99 3.00
CA SER A 67 4.22 7.90 2.86
C SER A 67 4.94 6.57 2.92
N VAL A 68 4.49 5.70 3.81
CA VAL A 68 5.10 4.40 4.04
C VAL A 68 4.06 3.30 4.11
N MET A 69 4.44 2.14 3.60
CA MET A 69 3.74 0.88 3.85
C MET A 69 4.46 0.14 4.98
N VAL A 70 3.70 -0.26 5.97
CA VAL A 70 4.20 -0.97 7.15
C VAL A 70 3.64 -2.37 7.16
N LEU A 71 4.53 -3.37 7.26
CA LEU A 71 4.18 -4.77 7.47
C LEU A 71 4.72 -5.21 8.82
N GLY A 72 3.89 -5.87 9.60
CA GLY A 72 4.30 -6.33 10.92
C GLY A 72 3.17 -6.93 11.73
N THR A 73 3.37 -6.97 13.03
CA THR A 73 2.43 -7.54 13.99
C THR A 73 1.87 -6.46 14.91
N SER A 74 0.57 -6.47 15.14
CA SER A 74 -0.09 -5.50 16.02
C SER A 74 -0.40 -6.07 17.40
N ARG A 75 -0.40 -5.17 18.39
CA ARG A 75 -0.92 -5.38 19.72
C ARG A 75 -1.77 -4.17 20.11
N ILE A 76 -2.93 -4.44 20.67
CA ILE A 76 -3.76 -3.40 21.26
C ILE A 76 -3.38 -3.31 22.75
N ARG A 77 -3.09 -2.09 23.18
CA ARG A 77 -2.88 -1.74 24.58
C ARG A 77 -3.89 -0.68 24.99
N THR A 78 -4.15 -0.61 26.25
CA THR A 78 -4.93 0.48 26.84
C THR A 78 -4.03 1.26 27.80
N TYR A 79 -4.17 2.56 27.81
CA TYR A 79 -3.57 3.41 28.83
C TYR A 79 -4.62 4.37 29.38
N VAL A 80 -4.44 4.78 30.60
CA VAL A 80 -5.29 5.77 31.24
C VAL A 80 -4.66 7.15 31.01
N ASN A 81 -5.40 8.06 30.38
CA ASN A 81 -4.91 9.42 30.14
C ASN A 81 -4.98 10.25 31.45
N LYS A 82 -4.52 11.51 31.39
CA LYS A 82 -4.53 12.42 32.55
C LYS A 82 -5.95 12.71 33.08
N GLU A 83 -6.97 12.49 32.25
CA GLU A 83 -8.38 12.70 32.54
C GLU A 83 -9.05 11.41 33.09
N GLN A 84 -8.27 10.38 33.46
CA GLN A 84 -8.74 9.09 33.95
C GLN A 84 -9.57 8.30 32.91
N VAL A 85 -9.47 8.64 31.62
CA VAL A 85 -10.14 7.91 30.55
C VAL A 85 -9.23 6.83 30.00
N VAL A 86 -9.78 5.63 29.83
CA VAL A 86 -9.09 4.49 29.21
C VAL A 86 -9.04 4.69 27.71
N VAL A 87 -7.86 4.88 27.14
CA VAL A 87 -7.65 5.10 25.72
C VAL A 87 -7.00 3.85 25.10
N PRO A 88 -7.64 3.21 24.12
CA PRO A 88 -7.00 2.14 23.39
C PRO A 88 -5.95 2.70 22.44
N THR A 89 -4.81 2.05 22.37
CA THR A 89 -3.71 2.40 21.47
C THR A 89 -3.27 1.15 20.72
N MET A 90 -3.04 1.30 19.43
CA MET A 90 -2.50 0.25 18.62
C MET A 90 -0.99 0.43 18.47
N ASP A 91 -0.24 -0.54 18.97
CA ASP A 91 1.21 -0.63 18.77
C ASP A 91 1.50 -1.68 17.72
N VAL A 92 2.33 -1.35 16.74
CA VAL A 92 2.74 -2.24 15.67
C VAL A 92 4.24 -2.46 15.73
N PHE A 93 4.64 -3.73 15.74
CA PHE A 93 6.03 -4.14 15.57
C PHE A 93 6.26 -4.40 14.09
N ALA A 94 6.97 -3.48 13.44
CA ALA A 94 7.22 -3.57 12.02
C ALA A 94 8.43 -4.45 11.71
N ASP A 95 8.19 -5.45 10.87
CA ASP A 95 9.22 -6.31 10.30
C ASP A 95 9.81 -5.68 9.03
N ARG A 96 8.96 -4.97 8.28
CA ARG A 96 9.32 -4.32 7.02
C ARG A 96 8.60 -2.99 6.85
N ILE A 97 9.32 -2.02 6.32
CA ILE A 97 8.79 -0.71 5.94
C ILE A 97 9.24 -0.40 4.52
N GLU A 98 8.33 0.06 3.69
CA GLU A 98 8.57 0.47 2.31
C GLU A 98 8.03 1.87 2.07
N PHE A 99 8.72 2.66 1.24
CA PHE A 99 8.19 3.95 0.82
C PHE A 99 7.14 3.77 -0.26
N VAL A 100 6.01 4.47 -0.11
CA VAL A 100 4.92 4.47 -1.07
C VAL A 100 4.77 5.86 -1.65
N GLY A 101 4.86 5.98 -2.97
CA GLY A 101 4.59 7.24 -3.66
C GLY A 101 5.67 8.32 -3.52
N GLY A 102 6.92 7.93 -3.33
CA GLY A 102 8.04 8.79 -3.64
C GLY A 102 8.13 8.89 -5.16
N SER A 103 7.82 10.07 -5.73
CA SER A 103 8.28 10.40 -7.07
C SER A 103 9.80 10.25 -7.04
N SER A 104 10.31 9.16 -7.58
CA SER A 104 11.69 9.08 -8.00
C SER A 104 11.87 10.30 -8.92
N LYS A 105 12.64 11.29 -8.48
CA LYS A 105 13.33 12.13 -9.45
C LYS A 105 14.08 11.13 -10.32
N GLU A 106 13.53 10.86 -11.47
CA GLU A 106 14.26 10.19 -12.55
C GLU A 106 15.54 11.01 -12.75
N THR A 107 16.63 10.47 -12.27
CA THR A 107 17.92 10.77 -12.85
C THR A 107 17.83 10.13 -14.22
N SER A 108 17.44 10.95 -15.18
CA SER A 108 17.53 10.64 -16.58
C SER A 108 19.01 10.49 -16.95
N ASP A 109 19.52 9.30 -16.77
CA ASP A 109 20.72 8.87 -17.46
C ASP A 109 20.25 8.12 -18.71
N GLN A 110 20.04 8.93 -19.76
CA GLN A 110 19.81 8.46 -21.10
C GLN A 110 21.09 7.80 -21.61
N THR A 111 21.14 6.50 -21.51
CA THR A 111 21.95 5.73 -22.45
C THR A 111 21.00 5.11 -23.47
N THR A 112 20.65 5.90 -24.46
CA THR A 112 20.06 5.41 -25.70
C THR A 112 21.06 4.50 -26.40
N LYS A 113 20.93 3.21 -26.16
CA LYS A 113 21.44 2.24 -27.15
C LYS A 113 20.37 2.13 -28.24
N ASN A 114 20.62 2.83 -29.34
CA ASN A 114 19.98 2.58 -30.60
C ASN A 114 20.14 1.10 -30.96
N VAL A 115 19.06 0.35 -30.87
CA VAL A 115 18.93 -0.93 -31.53
C VAL A 115 18.29 -0.63 -32.88
N ASP A 116 19.14 -0.58 -33.88
CA ASP A 116 18.79 -0.53 -35.31
C ASP A 116 17.97 -1.78 -35.63
N PHE A 117 16.66 -1.62 -35.82
CA PHE A 117 15.79 -2.69 -36.29
C PHE A 117 15.75 -2.59 -37.82
N GLY A 118 16.62 -3.39 -38.45
CA GLY A 118 16.77 -3.51 -39.89
C GLY A 118 15.45 -3.66 -40.61
N THR A 119 15.34 -2.86 -41.62
CA THR A 119 14.40 -2.83 -42.73
C THR A 119 14.10 -4.23 -43.28
N LEU A 120 12.85 -4.67 -43.25
CA LEU A 120 12.37 -5.78 -44.05
C LEU A 120 11.62 -5.21 -45.28
N PRO A 121 11.86 -5.75 -46.49
CA PRO A 121 11.30 -5.21 -47.71
C PRO A 121 9.83 -5.57 -47.90
N SER A 122 9.09 -4.62 -48.44
CA SER A 122 7.74 -4.75 -48.93
C SER A 122 7.67 -5.77 -50.08
N THR A 123 6.69 -6.66 -50.04
CA THR A 123 6.19 -7.32 -51.23
C THR A 123 4.67 -7.27 -51.22
N SER A 124 4.18 -6.61 -52.27
CA SER A 124 2.78 -6.43 -52.63
C SER A 124 2.14 -7.71 -53.15
N GLN A 125 0.85 -7.89 -52.90
CA GLN A 125 -0.22 -8.28 -53.86
C GLN A 125 -1.37 -8.89 -53.04
N ALA A 126 -2.47 -8.21 -52.96
CA ALA A 126 -3.63 -8.17 -53.89
C ALA A 126 -4.65 -9.28 -53.69
N SER A 127 -5.86 -8.82 -53.48
CA SER A 127 -7.15 -9.34 -53.96
C SER A 127 -7.95 -10.33 -53.12
N ALA A 128 -9.04 -9.78 -52.66
CA ALA A 128 -10.44 -10.19 -52.95
C ALA A 128 -11.18 -11.15 -52.01
N THR A 129 -12.34 -10.64 -51.61
CA THR A 129 -13.66 -11.27 -51.55
C THR A 129 -14.18 -11.67 -50.19
N GLN A 130 -15.11 -10.87 -49.69
CA GLN A 130 -16.21 -11.26 -48.76
C GLN A 130 -17.10 -12.35 -49.43
N PRO A 131 -17.92 -13.14 -48.71
CA PRO A 131 -19.08 -12.59 -48.04
C PRO A 131 -19.51 -13.26 -46.69
N THR A 132 -20.17 -12.47 -45.88
CA THR A 132 -21.41 -12.68 -45.09
C THR A 132 -21.82 -14.10 -44.69
N GLN A 133 -21.97 -14.34 -43.40
CA GLN A 133 -23.19 -14.96 -42.86
C GLN A 133 -23.43 -14.58 -41.39
N GLN A 134 -24.60 -13.98 -41.19
CA GLN A 134 -25.28 -13.80 -39.91
C GLN A 134 -25.71 -15.18 -39.38
N GLN A 135 -25.56 -15.38 -38.08
CA GLN A 135 -26.48 -16.24 -37.34
C GLN A 135 -26.72 -15.64 -35.94
N THR A 136 -27.90 -15.17 -35.78
CA THR A 136 -28.66 -14.91 -34.56
C THR A 136 -28.92 -16.22 -33.84
N VAL A 137 -28.64 -16.28 -32.54
CA VAL A 137 -29.32 -17.19 -31.61
C VAL A 137 -29.51 -16.52 -30.25
N THR A 138 -30.70 -16.12 -30.04
CA THR A 138 -31.67 -16.12 -28.94
C THR A 138 -31.12 -16.54 -27.55
N SER A 139 -31.25 -15.60 -26.61
CA SER A 139 -31.89 -15.66 -25.31
C SER A 139 -31.97 -17.01 -24.58
N SER A 140 -31.37 -17.04 -23.40
CA SER A 140 -32.01 -17.69 -22.24
C SER A 140 -31.49 -17.03 -20.96
N ALA A 141 -32.33 -16.21 -20.37
CA ALA A 141 -32.24 -15.75 -19.01
C ALA A 141 -32.47 -16.93 -18.06
N GLN A 142 -31.52 -17.20 -17.19
CA GLN A 142 -31.82 -17.99 -15.99
C GLN A 142 -31.60 -17.11 -14.76
N ASN A 143 -32.73 -16.83 -14.18
CA ASN A 143 -32.98 -16.22 -12.91
C ASN A 143 -32.35 -17.10 -11.81
N VAL A 144 -31.31 -16.63 -11.12
CA VAL A 144 -30.78 -17.30 -9.93
C VAL A 144 -31.28 -16.54 -8.72
N ASN A 145 -32.13 -17.21 -7.98
CA ASN A 145 -32.73 -16.80 -6.73
C ASN A 145 -31.64 -16.66 -5.65
N VAL A 146 -31.54 -15.49 -5.02
CA VAL A 146 -30.54 -15.12 -4.00
C VAL A 146 -31.12 -15.29 -2.60
N ASP A 147 -31.69 -16.43 -2.27
CA ASP A 147 -32.30 -16.68 -0.96
C ASP A 147 -31.84 -18.02 -0.39
N ASP A 148 -30.52 -18.24 -0.29
CA ASP A 148 -30.02 -19.36 0.51
C ASP A 148 -28.54 -19.14 0.91
N LEU A 149 -28.31 -18.26 1.88
CA LEU A 149 -27.04 -18.19 2.59
C LEU A 149 -27.30 -18.41 4.09
N PRO A 150 -26.87 -19.54 4.65
CA PRO A 150 -26.92 -19.77 6.10
C PRO A 150 -25.74 -19.07 6.77
N PHE A 151 -26.07 -18.18 7.69
CA PHE A 151 -25.15 -17.68 8.73
C PHE A 151 -25.50 -18.32 10.06
#